data_fb41890a69c9e542ed6fd2ca778dd28e
#
_entry.id   fb41890a69c9e542ed6fd2ca778dd28e
#
_cell.length_a   1.000
_cell.length_b   1.000
_cell.length_c   1.000
_cell.angle_alpha   90.00
_cell.angle_beta   90.00
_cell.angle_gamma   90.00
#
_symmetry.space_group_name_H-M   'P 1'
#
loop_
_entity.id
_entity.type
_entity.pdbx_description
1 polymer ?
#
loop_
_entity_poly.entity_id
_entity_poly.type
_entity_poly.pdbx_seq_one_letter_code
_entity_poly.pdbx_strand_id
1 'polypeptide(L)'
;MTIGTIQLFLTLFLLSPPVIALILCLTLIKNKPYKKLTSKQIYAGFWVRLIAGIIDFIILWVIYIVLILIPIIGWIFSLFVSWLYFAILQSSSKQATLGMRALDIKITDEKHGKISFWRASGNYFVVFFSGLLIFIGFLMIAFTSRKQGLHNFISRTLCIRAK
;
A
#
# COMPACT_ATOMS: atom_id res chain seq x y z
N MET A 1 -28.48 19.48 -3.72
CA MET A 1 -27.52 18.98 -4.72
C MET A 1 -28.33 18.19 -5.72
N THR A 2 -28.44 18.64 -6.96
CA THR A 2 -29.27 17.97 -7.99
C THR A 2 -28.57 16.70 -8.52
N ILE A 3 -29.37 15.72 -8.95
CA ILE A 3 -28.86 14.45 -9.52
C ILE A 3 -27.82 14.71 -10.63
N GLY A 4 -28.01 15.77 -11.43
CA GLY A 4 -27.08 16.18 -12.48
C GLY A 4 -25.71 16.63 -11.98
N THR A 5 -25.62 17.29 -10.82
CA THR A 5 -24.33 17.68 -10.23
C THR A 5 -23.55 16.49 -9.68
N ILE A 6 -24.23 15.48 -9.15
CA ILE A 6 -23.61 14.23 -8.69
C ILE A 6 -23.08 13.44 -9.91
N GLN A 7 -23.84 13.38 -10.98
CA GLN A 7 -23.45 12.67 -12.21
C GLN A 7 -22.28 13.34 -12.93
N LEU A 8 -22.25 14.67 -12.97
CA LEU A 8 -21.12 15.44 -13.50
C LEU A 8 -19.85 15.24 -12.66
N PHE A 9 -19.99 15.22 -11.32
CA PHE A 9 -18.87 14.99 -10.41
C PHE A 9 -18.31 13.57 -10.55
N LEU A 10 -19.16 12.56 -10.70
CA LEU A 10 -18.77 11.16 -10.94
C LEU A 10 -18.06 10.99 -12.29
N THR A 11 -18.55 11.63 -13.36
CA THR A 11 -17.89 11.53 -14.69
C THR A 11 -16.55 12.25 -14.71
N LEU A 12 -16.45 13.46 -14.14
CA LEU A 12 -15.17 14.18 -13.99
C LEU A 12 -14.18 13.41 -13.12
N PHE A 13 -14.66 12.70 -12.10
CA PHE A 13 -13.84 11.87 -11.24
C PHE A 13 -13.32 10.63 -11.94
N LEU A 14 -14.16 9.89 -12.68
CA LEU A 14 -13.76 8.71 -13.46
C LEU A 14 -12.78 9.06 -14.59
N LEU A 15 -12.87 10.27 -15.15
CA LEU A 15 -11.94 10.81 -16.14
C LEU A 15 -10.74 11.54 -15.51
N SER A 16 -10.63 11.57 -14.18
CA SER A 16 -9.54 12.26 -13.49
C SER A 16 -8.18 11.63 -13.81
N PRO A 17 -7.12 12.43 -13.94
CA PRO A 17 -5.77 11.96 -14.23
C PRO A 17 -5.27 10.82 -13.34
N PRO A 18 -5.55 10.79 -12.02
CA PRO A 18 -5.12 9.68 -11.16
C PRO A 18 -5.79 8.34 -11.46
N VAL A 19 -7.06 8.33 -11.89
CA VAL A 19 -7.76 7.08 -12.26
C VAL A 19 -7.19 6.54 -13.58
N ILE A 20 -6.96 7.41 -14.56
CA ILE A 20 -6.31 7.03 -15.82
C ILE A 20 -4.89 6.53 -15.58
N ALA A 21 -4.12 7.22 -14.72
CA ALA A 21 -2.77 6.80 -14.34
C ALA A 21 -2.77 5.44 -13.63
N LEU A 22 -3.76 5.16 -12.78
CA LEU A 22 -3.92 3.86 -12.12
C LEU A 22 -4.17 2.74 -13.13
N ILE A 23 -5.11 2.94 -14.07
CA ILE A 23 -5.43 1.95 -15.12
C ILE A 23 -4.21 1.69 -15.99
N LEU A 24 -3.51 2.74 -16.43
CA LEU A 24 -2.26 2.64 -17.18
C LEU A 24 -1.17 1.90 -16.38
N CYS A 25 -1.00 2.23 -15.11
CA CYS A 25 -0.02 1.58 -14.24
C CYS A 25 -0.32 0.09 -14.09
N LEU A 26 -1.58 -0.29 -13.83
CA LEU A 26 -1.99 -1.69 -13.70
C LEU A 26 -1.84 -2.48 -15.00
N THR A 27 -2.11 -1.87 -16.16
CA THR A 27 -1.93 -2.50 -17.48
C THR A 27 -0.46 -2.68 -17.85
N LEU A 28 0.38 -1.68 -17.58
CA LEU A 28 1.82 -1.74 -17.86
C LEU A 28 2.56 -2.74 -16.96
N ILE A 29 2.10 -2.92 -15.72
CA ILE A 29 2.72 -3.83 -14.75
C ILE A 29 2.39 -5.29 -15.07
N LYS A 30 1.21 -5.59 -15.62
CA LYS A 30 0.74 -6.95 -15.95
C LYS A 30 1.64 -7.68 -16.97
N ASN A 31 2.41 -6.97 -17.76
CA ASN A 31 3.16 -7.50 -18.90
C ASN A 31 4.68 -7.54 -18.72
N LYS A 32 5.21 -7.38 -17.50
CA LYS A 32 6.67 -7.45 -17.30
C LYS A 32 7.17 -8.89 -17.27
N PRO A 33 8.19 -9.26 -18.11
CA PRO A 33 8.81 -10.56 -18.07
C PRO A 33 9.56 -10.78 -16.75
N TYR A 34 9.40 -11.98 -16.19
CA TYR A 34 10.03 -12.39 -14.94
C TYR A 34 11.57 -12.45 -15.10
N LYS A 35 12.30 -11.70 -14.26
CA LYS A 35 13.76 -11.71 -14.21
C LYS A 35 14.24 -12.47 -12.97
N LYS A 36 15.07 -13.51 -13.15
CA LYS A 36 15.69 -14.25 -12.03
C LYS A 36 16.54 -13.31 -11.17
N LEU A 37 16.26 -13.24 -9.87
CA LEU A 37 16.87 -12.28 -8.96
C LEU A 37 18.07 -12.90 -8.24
N THR A 38 19.15 -12.13 -8.10
CA THR A 38 20.30 -12.45 -7.24
C THR A 38 19.94 -12.25 -5.77
N SER A 39 20.62 -12.93 -4.85
CA SER A 39 20.37 -12.87 -3.39
C SER A 39 20.30 -11.45 -2.83
N LYS A 40 21.06 -10.51 -3.40
CA LYS A 40 21.08 -9.09 -3.02
C LYS A 40 19.82 -8.32 -3.49
N GLN A 41 19.04 -8.88 -4.43
CA GLN A 41 17.84 -8.26 -5.02
C GLN A 41 16.52 -8.76 -4.41
N ILE A 42 16.58 -9.61 -3.40
CA ILE A 42 15.41 -10.20 -2.74
C ILE A 42 14.60 -9.13 -2.00
N TYR A 43 15.25 -8.15 -1.39
CA TYR A 43 14.59 -7.11 -0.60
C TYR A 43 14.07 -5.97 -1.50
N ALA A 44 12.80 -5.60 -1.28
CA ALA A 44 12.20 -4.47 -1.98
C ALA A 44 12.82 -3.14 -1.48
N GLY A 45 13.36 -2.37 -2.40
CA GLY A 45 13.95 -1.07 -2.10
C GLY A 45 12.90 0.00 -1.80
N PHE A 46 13.37 1.17 -1.35
CA PHE A 46 12.54 2.32 -0.99
C PHE A 46 11.56 2.73 -2.11
N TRP A 47 12.05 2.97 -3.31
CA TRP A 47 11.24 3.46 -4.45
C TRP A 47 10.11 2.51 -4.85
N VAL A 48 10.39 1.20 -4.85
CA VAL A 48 9.36 0.21 -5.19
C VAL A 48 8.25 0.20 -4.15
N ARG A 49 8.57 0.35 -2.87
CA ARG A 49 7.57 0.42 -1.80
C ARG A 49 6.80 1.74 -1.83
N LEU A 50 7.48 2.84 -2.15
CA LEU A 50 6.84 4.15 -2.30
C LEU A 50 5.80 4.11 -3.41
N ILE A 51 6.15 3.58 -4.59
CA ILE A 51 5.20 3.45 -5.71
C ILE A 51 4.05 2.51 -5.34
N ALA A 52 4.31 1.39 -4.65
CA ALA A 52 3.26 0.50 -4.15
C ALA A 52 2.30 1.25 -3.21
N GLY A 53 2.84 2.05 -2.29
CA GLY A 53 2.04 2.87 -1.38
C GLY A 53 1.22 3.94 -2.10
N ILE A 54 1.76 4.57 -3.14
CA ILE A 54 1.02 5.54 -3.97
C ILE A 54 -0.16 4.84 -4.67
N ILE A 55 0.05 3.65 -5.23
CA ILE A 55 -1.03 2.86 -5.86
C ILE A 55 -2.12 2.54 -4.82
N ASP A 56 -1.72 2.04 -3.65
CA ASP A 56 -2.66 1.73 -2.56
C ASP A 56 -3.41 2.99 -2.10
N PHE A 57 -2.71 4.12 -1.98
CA PHE A 57 -3.33 5.40 -1.63
C PHE A 57 -4.38 5.84 -2.66
N ILE A 58 -4.10 5.71 -3.96
CA ILE A 58 -5.06 6.05 -5.02
C ILE A 58 -6.30 5.15 -4.94
N ILE A 59 -6.11 3.83 -4.68
CA ILE A 59 -7.22 2.89 -4.51
C ILE A 59 -8.10 3.29 -3.31
N LEU A 60 -7.48 3.56 -2.17
CA LEU A 60 -8.20 3.97 -0.97
C LEU A 60 -8.86 5.34 -1.13
N TRP A 61 -8.24 6.25 -1.87
CA TRP A 61 -8.79 7.59 -2.12
C TRP A 61 -10.14 7.55 -2.84
N VAL A 62 -10.33 6.59 -3.78
CA VAL A 62 -11.64 6.35 -4.41
C VAL A 62 -12.70 6.03 -3.37
N ILE A 63 -12.37 5.18 -2.40
CA ILE A 63 -13.28 4.81 -1.31
C ILE A 63 -13.54 6.01 -0.39
N TYR A 64 -12.51 6.80 -0.09
CA TYR A 64 -12.63 7.96 0.80
C TYR A 64 -13.51 9.07 0.24
N ILE A 65 -13.54 9.28 -1.08
CA ILE A 65 -14.45 10.27 -1.69
C ILE A 65 -15.90 9.93 -1.40
N VAL A 66 -16.25 8.64 -1.40
CA VAL A 66 -17.62 8.22 -1.05
C VAL A 66 -17.88 8.45 0.44
N LEU A 67 -16.90 8.14 1.28
CA LEU A 67 -17.03 8.28 2.74
C LEU A 67 -17.05 9.74 3.20
N ILE A 68 -16.37 10.65 2.52
CA ILE A 68 -16.34 12.09 2.89
C ILE A 68 -17.69 12.77 2.76
N LEU A 69 -18.62 12.17 2.01
CA LEU A 69 -20.00 12.64 1.91
C LEU A 69 -20.79 12.45 3.22
N ILE A 70 -20.28 11.64 4.14
CA ILE A 70 -20.87 11.37 5.46
C ILE A 70 -20.03 12.11 6.51
N PRO A 71 -20.48 13.30 6.99
CA PRO A 71 -19.70 14.09 7.94
C PRO A 71 -19.44 13.31 9.24
N ILE A 72 -18.27 13.53 9.85
CA ILE A 72 -17.79 12.94 11.11
C ILE A 72 -17.64 11.40 11.03
N ILE A 73 -18.74 10.66 10.76
CA ILE A 73 -18.73 9.19 10.68
C ILE A 73 -17.82 8.70 9.56
N GLY A 74 -17.83 9.36 8.39
CA GLY A 74 -17.00 9.00 7.24
C GLY A 74 -15.50 9.08 7.55
N TRP A 75 -15.07 10.05 8.37
CA TRP A 75 -13.68 10.17 8.80
C TRP A 75 -13.22 9.00 9.68
N ILE A 76 -14.05 8.61 10.64
CA ILE A 76 -13.77 7.45 11.51
C ILE A 76 -13.73 6.17 10.66
N PHE A 77 -14.72 5.99 9.77
CA PHE A 77 -14.76 4.84 8.87
C PHE A 77 -13.57 4.76 7.92
N SER A 78 -13.05 5.91 7.44
CA SER A 78 -11.88 5.92 6.56
C SER A 78 -10.62 5.36 7.22
N LEU A 79 -10.40 5.63 8.51
CA LEU A 79 -9.32 5.04 9.30
C LEU A 79 -9.49 3.53 9.45
N PHE A 80 -10.71 3.07 9.71
CA PHE A 80 -11.03 1.65 9.81
C PHE A 80 -10.82 0.93 8.47
N VAL A 81 -11.29 1.51 7.38
CA VAL A 81 -11.16 0.93 6.04
C VAL A 81 -9.70 0.80 5.65
N SER A 82 -8.87 1.82 5.87
CA SER A 82 -7.44 1.73 5.58
C SER A 82 -6.74 0.68 6.44
N TRP A 83 -7.01 0.67 7.74
CA TRP A 83 -6.44 -0.35 8.63
C TRP A 83 -6.80 -1.76 8.18
N LEU A 84 -8.09 -2.05 7.95
CA LEU A 84 -8.55 -3.36 7.50
C LEU A 84 -7.96 -3.75 6.14
N TYR A 85 -7.90 -2.81 5.20
CA TYR A 85 -7.28 -3.02 3.89
C TYR A 85 -5.84 -3.54 4.02
N PHE A 86 -5.01 -2.83 4.77
CA PHE A 86 -3.61 -3.24 4.96
C PHE A 86 -3.50 -4.52 5.79
N ALA A 87 -4.22 -4.63 6.90
CA ALA A 87 -4.13 -5.77 7.81
C ALA A 87 -4.59 -7.07 7.13
N ILE A 88 -5.74 -7.06 6.44
CA ILE A 88 -6.29 -8.24 5.76
C ILE A 88 -5.41 -8.66 4.58
N LEU A 89 -5.04 -7.73 3.72
CA LEU A 89 -4.29 -8.06 2.50
C LEU A 89 -2.87 -8.52 2.80
N GLN A 90 -2.18 -7.90 3.75
CA GLN A 90 -0.83 -8.31 4.15
C GLN A 90 -0.83 -9.64 4.92
N SER A 91 -1.89 -9.95 5.68
CA SER A 91 -2.05 -11.25 6.35
C SER A 91 -2.72 -12.32 5.48
N SER A 92 -3.10 -12.02 4.24
CA SER A 92 -3.69 -12.97 3.30
C SER A 92 -2.68 -14.00 2.79
N SER A 93 -3.13 -14.98 2.02
CA SER A 93 -2.25 -15.97 1.35
C SER A 93 -1.25 -15.32 0.39
N LYS A 94 -1.60 -14.18 -0.19
CA LYS A 94 -0.72 -13.43 -1.11
C LYS A 94 0.26 -12.50 -0.39
N GLN A 95 0.06 -12.22 0.90
CA GLN A 95 0.94 -11.42 1.75
C GLN A 95 1.25 -10.03 1.17
N ALA A 96 0.34 -9.45 0.40
CA ALA A 96 0.57 -8.22 -0.35
C ALA A 96 -0.71 -7.43 -0.56
N THR A 97 -0.66 -6.12 -0.41
CA THR A 97 -1.70 -5.19 -0.83
C THR A 97 -1.84 -5.17 -2.35
N LEU A 98 -2.83 -4.49 -2.88
CA LEU A 98 -3.01 -4.40 -4.34
C LEU A 98 -1.84 -3.67 -5.00
N GLY A 99 -1.36 -2.57 -4.41
CA GLY A 99 -0.18 -1.86 -4.91
C GLY A 99 1.09 -2.71 -4.83
N MET A 100 1.26 -3.49 -3.76
CA MET A 100 2.37 -4.43 -3.64
C MET A 100 2.32 -5.54 -4.69
N ARG A 101 1.13 -6.08 -4.98
CA ARG A 101 0.95 -7.10 -6.04
C ARG A 101 1.29 -6.55 -7.42
N ALA A 102 0.90 -5.30 -7.69
CA ALA A 102 1.20 -4.63 -8.94
C ALA A 102 2.71 -4.50 -9.20
N LEU A 103 3.53 -4.48 -8.15
CA LEU A 103 4.99 -4.35 -8.23
C LEU A 103 5.75 -5.64 -7.87
N ASP A 104 5.03 -6.78 -7.78
CA ASP A 104 5.60 -8.08 -7.44
C ASP A 104 6.41 -8.06 -6.13
N ILE A 105 5.87 -7.41 -5.10
CA ILE A 105 6.45 -7.41 -3.75
C ILE A 105 5.45 -7.94 -2.73
N LYS A 106 5.97 -8.53 -1.65
CA LYS A 106 5.17 -9.08 -0.55
C LYS A 106 5.82 -8.84 0.80
N ILE A 107 5.00 -8.84 1.85
CA ILE A 107 5.46 -8.78 3.24
C ILE A 107 5.54 -10.18 3.82
N THR A 108 6.64 -10.47 4.49
CA THR A 108 6.89 -11.74 5.19
C THR A 108 7.42 -11.47 6.59
N ASP A 109 7.45 -12.50 7.41
CA ASP A 109 8.24 -12.50 8.63
C ASP A 109 9.75 -12.65 8.33
N GLU A 110 10.58 -12.63 9.37
CA GLU A 110 12.03 -12.81 9.26
C GLU A 110 12.44 -14.21 8.74
N LYS A 111 11.55 -15.19 8.84
CA LYS A 111 11.73 -16.56 8.34
C LYS A 111 11.11 -16.76 6.95
N HIS A 112 10.71 -15.67 6.28
CA HIS A 112 10.01 -15.66 4.98
C HIS A 112 8.62 -16.35 5.02
N GLY A 113 8.05 -16.52 6.21
CA GLY A 113 6.71 -17.04 6.43
C GLY A 113 5.63 -15.98 6.34
N LYS A 114 4.38 -16.43 6.45
CA LYS A 114 3.21 -15.57 6.47
C LYS A 114 3.10 -14.82 7.79
N ILE A 115 2.78 -13.52 7.74
CA ILE A 115 2.51 -12.73 8.94
C ILE A 115 1.07 -12.90 9.41
N SER A 116 0.86 -12.84 10.72
CA SER A 116 -0.48 -12.86 11.31
C SER A 116 -1.20 -11.52 11.12
N PHE A 117 -2.52 -11.53 11.21
CA PHE A 117 -3.34 -10.31 11.17
C PHE A 117 -2.90 -9.27 12.21
N TRP A 118 -2.63 -9.69 13.45
CA TRP A 118 -2.17 -8.79 14.52
C TRP A 118 -0.82 -8.17 14.23
N ARG A 119 0.09 -8.91 13.60
CA ARG A 119 1.39 -8.38 13.19
C ARG A 119 1.26 -7.41 12.02
N ALA A 120 0.38 -7.67 11.07
CA ALA A 120 0.05 -6.76 9.99
C ALA A 120 -0.60 -5.47 10.52
N SER A 121 -1.51 -5.58 11.49
CA SER A 121 -2.13 -4.44 12.18
C SER A 121 -1.07 -3.60 12.91
N GLY A 122 -0.20 -4.23 13.68
CA GLY A 122 0.92 -3.55 14.34
C GLY A 122 1.80 -2.80 13.35
N ASN A 123 2.13 -3.43 12.22
CA ASN A 123 2.90 -2.79 11.14
C ASN A 123 2.19 -1.54 10.60
N TYR A 124 0.89 -1.61 10.37
CA TYR A 124 0.09 -0.46 9.91
C TYR A 124 0.15 0.71 10.89
N PHE A 125 -0.10 0.46 12.18
CA PHE A 125 -0.06 1.53 13.19
C PHE A 125 1.34 2.16 13.31
N VAL A 126 2.39 1.35 13.29
CA VAL A 126 3.77 1.88 13.33
C VAL A 126 4.08 2.69 12.07
N VAL A 127 3.61 2.28 10.89
CA VAL A 127 3.72 3.09 9.65
C VAL A 127 3.00 4.43 9.81
N PHE A 128 1.79 4.41 10.35
CA PHE A 128 0.99 5.62 10.59
C PHE A 128 1.72 6.61 11.52
N PHE A 129 2.21 6.12 12.67
CA PHE A 129 3.00 6.95 13.59
C PHE A 129 4.36 7.38 13.01
N SER A 130 5.02 6.52 12.22
CA SER A 130 6.27 6.88 11.53
C SER A 130 6.06 7.98 10.48
N GLY A 131 4.89 8.04 9.85
CA GLY A 131 4.51 9.12 8.96
C GLY A 131 4.39 10.46 9.67
N LEU A 132 3.84 10.47 10.89
CA LEU A 132 3.77 11.64 11.77
C LEU A 132 5.15 12.14 12.21
N LEU A 133 6.14 11.26 12.35
CA LEU A 133 7.54 11.57 12.71
C LEU A 133 8.40 11.89 11.48
N ILE A 134 7.88 12.67 10.54
CA ILE A 134 8.62 13.27 9.40
C ILE A 134 9.39 12.22 8.56
N PHE A 135 8.74 11.13 8.16
CA PHE A 135 9.28 10.15 7.21
C PHE A 135 10.63 9.49 7.56
N ILE A 136 11.25 9.81 8.70
CA ILE A 136 12.56 9.29 9.10
C ILE A 136 12.56 7.75 9.11
N GLY A 137 11.49 7.14 9.61
CA GLY A 137 11.33 5.68 9.60
C GLY A 137 11.28 5.06 8.19
N PHE A 138 10.87 5.83 7.19
CA PHE A 138 10.83 5.39 5.79
C PHE A 138 12.20 5.55 5.12
N LEU A 139 12.95 6.61 5.42
CA LEU A 139 14.31 6.84 4.90
C LEU A 139 15.27 5.74 5.32
N MET A 140 15.09 5.13 6.50
CA MET A 140 15.89 3.99 6.93
C MET A 140 15.92 2.83 5.92
N ILE A 141 14.88 2.65 5.10
CA ILE A 141 14.84 1.61 4.06
C ILE A 141 15.99 1.78 3.06
N ALA A 142 16.40 3.01 2.75
CA ALA A 142 17.47 3.28 1.82
C ALA A 142 18.85 2.86 2.35
N PHE A 143 19.05 2.97 3.67
CA PHE A 143 20.36 2.82 4.31
C PHE A 143 20.56 1.45 4.97
N THR A 144 19.50 0.70 5.28
CA THR A 144 19.64 -0.62 5.93
C THR A 144 19.98 -1.72 4.91
N SER A 145 20.80 -2.69 5.32
CA SER A 145 21.22 -3.83 4.48
C SER A 145 20.06 -4.71 4.04
N ARG A 146 19.05 -4.88 4.90
CA ARG A 146 17.82 -5.67 4.62
C ARG A 146 16.68 -4.81 4.06
N LYS A 147 16.97 -3.54 3.72
CA LYS A 147 15.96 -2.57 3.23
C LYS A 147 14.73 -2.50 4.15
N GLN A 148 14.96 -2.45 5.47
CA GLN A 148 13.94 -2.36 6.50
C GLN A 148 13.75 -0.91 6.94
N GLY A 149 12.51 -0.44 6.99
CA GLY A 149 12.14 0.78 7.68
C GLY A 149 11.89 0.52 9.17
N LEU A 150 11.76 1.57 9.97
CA LEU A 150 11.49 1.48 11.41
C LEU A 150 10.28 0.60 11.71
N HIS A 151 9.20 0.74 10.95
CA HIS A 151 7.98 -0.05 11.08
C HIS A 151 8.22 -1.56 10.82
N ASN A 152 9.06 -1.89 9.84
CA ASN A 152 9.42 -3.28 9.57
C ASN A 152 10.29 -3.87 10.69
N PHE A 153 11.16 -3.05 11.28
CA PHE A 153 12.02 -3.47 12.38
C PHE A 153 11.19 -3.78 13.64
N ILE A 154 10.28 -2.88 14.02
CA ILE A 154 9.41 -3.05 15.18
C ILE A 154 8.46 -4.24 15.01
N SER A 155 7.84 -4.39 13.84
CA SER A 155 6.91 -5.49 13.54
C SER A 155 7.60 -6.82 13.14
N ARG A 156 8.93 -6.85 13.08
CA ARG A 156 9.75 -7.98 12.63
C ARG A 156 9.29 -8.54 11.30
N THR A 157 9.12 -7.65 10.34
CA THR A 157 8.67 -7.98 8.98
C THR A 157 9.73 -7.63 7.94
N LEU A 158 9.67 -8.31 6.82
CA LEU A 158 10.51 -8.06 5.65
C LEU A 158 9.63 -7.81 4.44
N CYS A 159 10.00 -6.86 3.62
CA CYS A 159 9.38 -6.68 2.31
C CYS A 159 10.32 -7.22 1.25
N ILE A 160 9.89 -8.29 0.59
CA ILE A 160 10.69 -9.00 -0.41
C ILE A 160 9.97 -8.98 -1.76
N ARG A 161 10.71 -9.25 -2.83
CA ARG A 161 10.11 -9.48 -4.14
C ARG A 161 9.40 -10.82 -4.14
N ALA A 162 8.17 -10.85 -4.65
CA ALA A 162 7.46 -12.09 -4.92
C ALA A 162 8.16 -12.80 -6.09
N LYS A 163 8.41 -14.10 -5.89
CA LYS A 163 8.86 -14.97 -6.99
C LYS A 163 7.67 -15.39 -7.82
#